data_c6ca1135bf173843ec4c36e9467e3280
#
_entry.id   c6ca1135bf173843ec4c36e9467e3280
#
_cell.length_a   1.000
_cell.length_b   1.000
_cell.length_c   1.000
_cell.angle_alpha   90.00
_cell.angle_beta   90.00
_cell.angle_gamma   90.00
#
_symmetry.space_group_name_H-M   'P 1'
#
loop_
_entity.id
_entity.type
_entity.pdbx_description
1 polymer ?
#
loop_
_entity_poly.entity_id
_entity_poly.type
_entity_poly.pdbx_seq_one_letter_code
_entity_poly.pdbx_strand_id
1 'polypeptide(L)'
;YPSILIQKLVKPFLPLMEKISPARHHSTEAHKTSLTSVETDDVSLLFRYIDGFFLYGFLLTFDDDNLFHWVDPRVRDTSKRDFEWFESSWKRNLISNKSNRYIGKLFSLSSNLPAFQKQYKDAKILYMIRDPLNVIPSGLSLVTGVLDKKFDFWSLESETKKKFITRLYLALVELLKRFHQDWVNNRIDKEKVMIIRFDFMMNNFESLMDDIIDFLNIQRNDQLLKDIQYTAEKQRKYQSGHKYDLEKFGLSENEIKS
;
A
#
# COMPACT_ATOMS: atom_id res chain seq x y z
N TYR A 1 -3.40 28.35 9.60
CA TYR A 1 -3.18 27.60 8.37
C TYR A 1 -4.53 27.34 7.71
N PRO A 2 -4.69 27.56 6.39
CA PRO A 2 -5.99 27.37 5.72
C PRO A 2 -6.60 25.99 5.96
N SER A 3 -5.77 24.97 6.15
CA SER A 3 -6.19 23.61 6.40
C SER A 3 -7.03 23.41 7.66
N ILE A 4 -6.69 24.07 8.76
CA ILE A 4 -7.44 23.92 10.04
C ILE A 4 -8.81 24.59 9.92
N LEU A 5 -8.88 25.76 9.28
CA LEU A 5 -10.13 26.45 9.04
C LEU A 5 -11.05 25.62 8.10
N ILE A 6 -10.47 25.12 7.01
CA ILE A 6 -11.19 24.26 6.05
C ILE A 6 -11.69 22.99 6.74
N GLN A 7 -10.84 22.33 7.55
CA GLN A 7 -11.27 21.15 8.31
C GLN A 7 -12.44 21.45 9.24
N LYS A 8 -12.42 22.58 9.96
CA LYS A 8 -13.52 22.99 10.83
C LYS A 8 -14.81 23.27 10.05
N LEU A 9 -14.69 23.89 8.87
CA LEU A 9 -15.83 24.19 8.00
C LEU A 9 -16.41 22.93 7.34
N VAL A 10 -15.56 21.97 6.96
CA VAL A 10 -15.97 20.75 6.26
C VAL A 10 -16.48 19.67 7.23
N LYS A 11 -16.01 19.68 8.49
CA LYS A 11 -16.36 18.66 9.49
C LYS A 11 -17.85 18.36 9.63
N PRO A 12 -18.76 19.36 9.65
CA PRO A 12 -20.21 19.09 9.72
C PRO A 12 -20.76 18.35 8.49
N PHE A 13 -20.10 18.49 7.34
CA PHE A 13 -20.51 17.90 6.07
C PHE A 13 -19.87 16.54 5.80
N LEU A 14 -18.91 16.09 6.62
CA LEU A 14 -18.22 14.83 6.43
C LEU A 14 -19.18 13.62 6.28
N PRO A 15 -20.26 13.48 7.08
CA PRO A 15 -21.16 12.34 6.92
C PRO A 15 -21.87 12.33 5.56
N LEU A 16 -22.17 13.50 5.00
CA LEU A 16 -22.75 13.61 3.66
C LEU A 16 -21.69 13.31 2.58
N MET A 17 -20.50 13.88 2.73
CA MET A 17 -19.38 13.64 1.82
C MET A 17 -18.98 12.16 1.79
N GLU A 18 -19.01 11.48 2.93
CA GLU A 18 -18.73 10.05 3.03
C GLU A 18 -19.75 9.23 2.21
N LYS A 19 -21.04 9.61 2.27
CA LYS A 19 -22.09 8.93 1.49
C LYS A 19 -21.91 9.03 -0.02
N ILE A 20 -21.40 10.16 -0.51
CA ILE A 20 -21.17 10.41 -1.94
C ILE A 20 -19.74 10.08 -2.38
N SER A 21 -18.83 9.84 -1.44
CA SER A 21 -17.43 9.56 -1.72
C SER A 21 -17.26 8.26 -2.52
N PRO A 22 -16.48 8.27 -3.60
CA PRO A 22 -16.07 7.05 -4.28
C PRO A 22 -15.32 6.06 -3.36
N ALA A 23 -14.65 6.54 -2.31
CA ALA A 23 -13.91 5.72 -1.37
C ALA A 23 -14.76 4.60 -0.74
N ARG A 24 -16.06 4.83 -0.49
CA ARG A 24 -16.98 3.81 0.03
C ARG A 24 -17.09 2.56 -0.86
N HIS A 25 -16.87 2.73 -2.17
CA HIS A 25 -16.96 1.64 -3.13
C HIS A 25 -15.67 0.80 -3.19
N HIS A 26 -14.57 1.35 -2.68
CA HIS A 26 -13.29 0.67 -2.54
C HIS A 26 -13.15 0.00 -1.17
N SER A 27 -14.07 0.28 -0.24
CA SER A 27 -14.07 -0.36 1.07
C SER A 27 -14.56 -1.79 0.95
N THR A 28 -13.68 -2.74 1.23
CA THR A 28 -13.98 -4.16 1.40
C THR A 28 -13.76 -4.54 2.86
N GLU A 29 -14.15 -5.74 3.28
CA GLU A 29 -13.82 -6.21 4.63
C GLU A 29 -12.31 -6.24 4.88
N ALA A 30 -11.54 -6.51 3.83
CA ALA A 30 -10.07 -6.56 3.89
C ALA A 30 -9.41 -5.19 3.79
N HIS A 31 -10.07 -4.21 3.20
CA HIS A 31 -9.49 -2.88 2.94
C HIS A 31 -10.54 -1.80 3.18
N LYS A 32 -10.57 -1.32 4.41
CA LYS A 32 -11.50 -0.27 4.82
C LYS A 32 -10.91 1.09 4.48
N THR A 33 -11.59 1.83 3.60
CA THR A 33 -11.25 3.20 3.25
C THR A 33 -12.40 4.14 3.60
N SER A 34 -12.07 5.30 4.15
CA SER A 34 -13.03 6.37 4.42
C SER A 34 -12.36 7.73 4.30
N LEU A 35 -13.15 8.79 4.15
CA LEU A 35 -12.63 10.17 4.16
C LEU A 35 -12.03 10.59 5.50
N THR A 36 -12.40 9.90 6.57
CA THR A 36 -11.93 10.16 7.93
C THR A 36 -10.86 9.18 8.41
N SER A 37 -10.49 8.22 7.57
CA SER A 37 -9.41 7.28 7.89
C SER A 37 -8.09 8.02 8.07
N VAL A 38 -7.37 7.72 9.13
CA VAL A 38 -6.01 8.21 9.35
C VAL A 38 -4.99 7.48 8.49
N GLU A 39 -5.38 6.34 7.94
CA GLU A 39 -4.56 5.55 7.04
C GLU A 39 -4.74 6.05 5.62
N THR A 40 -3.69 6.65 5.06
CA THR A 40 -3.67 7.09 3.67
C THR A 40 -2.48 6.45 2.99
N ASP A 41 -2.76 5.67 1.95
CA ASP A 41 -1.74 5.12 1.08
C ASP A 41 -1.16 6.21 0.17
N ASP A 42 0.11 6.09 -0.18
CA ASP A 42 0.79 6.94 -1.15
C ASP A 42 0.09 6.99 -2.52
N VAL A 43 -0.64 5.95 -2.86
CA VAL A 43 -1.50 5.85 -4.03
C VAL A 43 -2.43 7.04 -4.16
N SER A 44 -3.10 7.43 -3.06
CA SER A 44 -4.01 8.58 -3.05
C SER A 44 -3.28 9.89 -3.34
N LEU A 45 -2.01 9.99 -2.98
CA LEU A 45 -1.18 11.16 -3.26
C LEU A 45 -0.78 11.22 -4.74
N LEU A 46 -0.54 10.08 -5.38
CA LEU A 46 -0.12 9.98 -6.77
C LEU A 46 -1.27 10.20 -7.76
N PHE A 47 -2.52 10.04 -7.36
CA PHE A 47 -3.68 10.37 -8.22
C PHE A 47 -3.66 11.81 -8.75
N ARG A 48 -2.97 12.72 -8.07
CA ARG A 48 -2.75 14.07 -8.58
C ARG A 48 -2.14 14.09 -9.98
N TYR A 49 -1.27 13.13 -10.28
CA TYR A 49 -0.55 13.09 -11.57
C TYR A 49 -1.21 12.16 -12.59
N ILE A 50 -2.31 11.51 -12.22
CA ILE A 50 -2.93 10.47 -13.05
C ILE A 50 -1.86 9.47 -13.52
N ASP A 51 -1.04 8.99 -12.57
CA ASP A 51 0.15 8.21 -12.83
C ASP A 51 0.42 7.21 -11.70
N GLY A 52 1.27 6.22 -11.97
CA GLY A 52 1.74 5.24 -11.01
C GLY A 52 1.03 3.90 -11.07
N PHE A 53 1.56 2.95 -10.30
CA PHE A 53 1.16 1.55 -10.30
C PHE A 53 -0.36 1.33 -10.13
N PHE A 54 -0.97 2.05 -9.24
CA PHE A 54 -2.41 1.87 -8.97
C PHE A 54 -3.29 2.38 -10.09
N LEU A 55 -2.93 3.51 -10.68
CA LEU A 55 -3.65 4.02 -11.83
C LEU A 55 -3.53 3.04 -13.01
N TYR A 56 -2.31 2.53 -13.22
CA TYR A 56 -2.07 1.50 -14.21
C TYR A 56 -2.94 0.26 -13.96
N GLY A 57 -2.96 -0.27 -12.73
CA GLY A 57 -3.77 -1.43 -12.37
C GLY A 57 -5.28 -1.23 -12.55
N PHE A 58 -5.78 0.01 -12.37
CA PHE A 58 -7.23 0.28 -12.46
C PHE A 58 -7.69 0.76 -13.84
N LEU A 59 -6.86 1.46 -14.60
CA LEU A 59 -7.29 2.13 -15.83
C LEU A 59 -6.48 1.73 -17.08
N LEU A 60 -5.15 1.58 -16.94
CA LEU A 60 -4.25 1.42 -18.07
C LEU A 60 -3.84 -0.03 -18.34
N THR A 61 -4.18 -0.97 -17.46
CA THR A 61 -3.86 -2.40 -17.64
C THR A 61 -4.58 -3.01 -18.85
N PHE A 62 -5.64 -2.39 -19.34
CA PHE A 62 -6.34 -2.81 -20.56
C PHE A 62 -5.57 -2.47 -21.85
N ASP A 63 -4.66 -1.50 -21.82
CA ASP A 63 -3.90 -1.06 -22.97
C ASP A 63 -2.74 -2.00 -23.33
N ASP A 64 -2.15 -1.76 -24.51
CA ASP A 64 -0.99 -2.49 -25.01
C ASP A 64 0.34 -1.81 -24.65
N ASP A 65 0.31 -0.78 -23.85
CA ASP A 65 1.47 -0.07 -23.36
C ASP A 65 2.48 -1.00 -22.68
N ASN A 66 3.74 -0.61 -22.75
CA ASN A 66 4.79 -1.32 -22.05
C ASN A 66 4.56 -1.21 -20.55
N LEU A 67 4.20 -2.35 -19.92
CA LEU A 67 3.98 -2.48 -18.50
C LEU A 67 5.09 -1.86 -17.64
N PHE A 68 6.36 -2.08 -18.02
CA PHE A 68 7.51 -1.63 -17.25
C PHE A 68 7.63 -0.11 -17.18
N HIS A 69 7.01 0.61 -18.12
CA HIS A 69 6.92 2.07 -18.07
C HIS A 69 6.20 2.59 -16.81
N TRP A 70 5.33 1.78 -16.24
CA TRP A 70 4.48 2.14 -15.11
C TRP A 70 4.95 1.56 -13.77
N VAL A 71 5.73 0.48 -13.80
CA VAL A 71 6.10 -0.27 -12.59
C VAL A 71 7.60 -0.35 -12.34
N ASP A 72 8.44 -0.08 -13.35
CA ASP A 72 9.90 -0.17 -13.22
C ASP A 72 10.57 1.20 -13.31
N PRO A 73 11.09 1.73 -12.21
CA PRO A 73 11.77 3.03 -12.19
C PRO A 73 13.06 3.06 -13.01
N ARG A 74 13.61 1.90 -13.40
CA ARG A 74 14.76 1.86 -14.35
C ARG A 74 14.33 2.23 -15.77
N VAL A 75 13.07 2.01 -16.11
CA VAL A 75 12.49 2.36 -17.39
C VAL A 75 11.98 3.80 -17.37
N ARG A 76 11.30 4.18 -16.29
CA ARG A 76 10.79 5.54 -16.09
C ARG A 76 10.84 5.93 -14.64
N ASP A 77 11.79 6.76 -14.26
CA ASP A 77 11.94 7.25 -12.89
C ASP A 77 11.16 8.55 -12.67
N THR A 78 10.11 8.48 -11.87
CA THR A 78 9.29 9.61 -11.45
C THR A 78 9.61 10.08 -10.02
N SER A 79 10.63 9.51 -9.38
CA SER A 79 10.91 9.70 -7.95
C SER A 79 11.10 11.16 -7.56
N LYS A 80 11.77 11.97 -8.37
CA LYS A 80 11.95 13.41 -8.08
C LYS A 80 10.61 14.12 -7.91
N ARG A 81 9.72 13.98 -8.88
CA ARG A 81 8.37 14.58 -8.87
C ARG A 81 7.57 14.09 -7.66
N ASP A 82 7.59 12.78 -7.46
CA ASP A 82 6.76 12.12 -6.44
C ASP A 82 7.24 12.47 -5.04
N PHE A 83 8.57 12.52 -4.81
CA PHE A 83 9.14 12.89 -3.52
C PHE A 83 8.93 14.37 -3.17
N GLU A 84 9.04 15.28 -4.15
CA GLU A 84 8.71 16.69 -3.94
C GLU A 84 7.25 16.87 -3.48
N TRP A 85 6.35 16.09 -4.07
CA TRP A 85 4.94 16.11 -3.68
C TRP A 85 4.70 15.49 -2.31
N PHE A 86 5.29 14.34 -2.02
CA PHE A 86 5.21 13.70 -0.71
C PHE A 86 5.74 14.64 0.37
N GLU A 87 6.90 15.21 0.17
CA GLU A 87 7.51 16.14 1.13
C GLU A 87 6.63 17.36 1.40
N SER A 88 6.06 17.94 0.37
CA SER A 88 5.10 19.03 0.51
C SER A 88 3.88 18.61 1.34
N SER A 89 3.35 17.41 1.13
CA SER A 89 2.20 16.90 1.86
C SER A 89 2.53 16.55 3.31
N TRP A 90 3.69 15.93 3.55
CA TRP A 90 4.15 15.58 4.89
C TRP A 90 4.47 16.81 5.73
N LYS A 91 5.14 17.82 5.18
CA LYS A 91 5.40 19.07 5.86
C LYS A 91 4.11 19.76 6.30
N ARG A 92 3.08 19.78 5.47
CA ARG A 92 1.77 20.32 5.84
C ARG A 92 1.14 19.56 6.99
N ASN A 93 1.22 18.22 6.95
CA ASN A 93 0.68 17.35 7.99
C ASN A 93 1.42 17.59 9.32
N LEU A 94 2.74 17.58 9.32
CA LEU A 94 3.57 17.82 10.49
C LEU A 94 3.28 19.19 11.14
N ILE A 95 3.18 20.25 10.33
CA ILE A 95 2.84 21.60 10.82
C ILE A 95 1.43 21.63 11.41
N SER A 96 0.45 21.04 10.72
CA SER A 96 -0.94 21.02 11.20
C SER A 96 -1.10 20.28 12.51
N ASN A 97 -0.39 19.20 12.70
CA ASN A 97 -0.48 18.34 13.89
C ASN A 97 0.55 18.69 14.96
N LYS A 98 1.39 19.73 14.73
CA LYS A 98 2.49 20.09 15.63
C LYS A 98 3.38 18.90 15.97
N SER A 99 3.64 18.06 14.98
CA SER A 99 4.43 16.83 15.09
C SER A 99 5.79 16.99 14.42
N ASN A 100 6.77 16.23 14.86
CA ASN A 100 8.10 16.18 14.28
C ASN A 100 8.41 14.85 13.59
N ARG A 101 7.48 13.90 13.62
CA ARG A 101 7.59 12.60 12.96
C ARG A 101 6.40 12.32 12.07
N TYR A 102 6.66 11.68 10.95
CA TYR A 102 5.66 11.20 10.01
C TYR A 102 5.76 9.69 9.89
N ILE A 103 4.61 9.01 9.93
CA ILE A 103 4.50 7.59 9.60
C ILE A 103 3.60 7.51 8.38
N GLY A 104 4.10 6.89 7.32
CA GLY A 104 3.38 6.74 6.07
C GLY A 104 3.31 5.29 5.63
N LYS A 105 2.21 4.92 5.01
CA LYS A 105 2.03 3.66 4.31
C LYS A 105 2.31 3.90 2.83
N LEU A 106 3.47 3.44 2.35
CA LEU A 106 4.04 3.84 1.07
C LEU A 106 4.23 2.61 0.17
N PHE A 107 3.12 2.07 -0.32
CA PHE A 107 3.10 0.86 -1.14
C PHE A 107 3.89 1.03 -2.46
N SER A 108 3.68 2.15 -3.17
CA SER A 108 4.32 2.40 -4.47
C SER A 108 5.84 2.56 -4.38
N LEU A 109 6.36 2.94 -3.20
CA LEU A 109 7.80 3.10 -2.99
C LEU A 109 8.56 1.78 -2.96
N SER A 110 7.89 0.65 -2.79
CA SER A 110 8.55 -0.66 -2.81
C SER A 110 9.28 -0.94 -4.12
N SER A 111 8.88 -0.32 -5.21
CA SER A 111 9.55 -0.43 -6.52
C SER A 111 10.81 0.43 -6.64
N ASN A 112 10.99 1.47 -5.80
CA ASN A 112 12.12 2.39 -5.90
C ASN A 112 12.68 2.79 -4.52
N LEU A 113 12.89 1.81 -3.68
CA LEU A 113 13.41 2.00 -2.32
C LEU A 113 14.81 2.63 -2.27
N PRO A 114 15.74 2.30 -3.19
CA PRO A 114 17.05 2.94 -3.22
C PRO A 114 16.98 4.47 -3.42
N ALA A 115 16.11 4.94 -4.32
CA ALA A 115 15.92 6.39 -4.52
C ALA A 115 15.31 7.04 -3.29
N PHE A 116 14.35 6.38 -2.64
CA PHE A 116 13.76 6.86 -1.39
C PHE A 116 14.79 7.00 -0.28
N GLN A 117 15.62 5.99 -0.03
CA GLN A 117 16.66 6.05 1.00
C GLN A 117 17.74 7.09 0.68
N LYS A 118 18.04 7.31 -0.59
CA LYS A 118 18.96 8.37 -1.01
C LYS A 118 18.42 9.77 -0.67
N GLN A 119 17.12 9.98 -0.85
CA GLN A 119 16.46 11.26 -0.55
C GLN A 119 16.25 11.45 0.95
N TYR A 120 15.80 10.42 1.66
CA TYR A 120 15.42 10.45 3.07
C TYR A 120 16.36 9.58 3.90
N LYS A 121 17.57 10.09 4.13
CA LYS A 121 18.66 9.32 4.78
C LYS A 121 18.32 8.83 6.19
N ASP A 122 17.43 9.54 6.90
CA ASP A 122 17.05 9.19 8.27
C ASP A 122 15.77 8.36 8.35
N ALA A 123 15.15 8.07 7.20
CA ALA A 123 13.94 7.26 7.16
C ALA A 123 14.24 5.82 7.53
N LYS A 124 13.46 5.28 8.46
CA LYS A 124 13.42 3.86 8.78
C LYS A 124 12.22 3.21 8.12
N ILE A 125 12.42 2.02 7.59
CA ILE A 125 11.46 1.33 6.74
C ILE A 125 11.06 0.02 7.40
N LEU A 126 9.77 -0.16 7.60
CA LEU A 126 9.17 -1.43 7.98
C LEU A 126 8.66 -2.09 6.70
N TYR A 127 9.39 -3.08 6.20
CA TYR A 127 9.03 -3.77 4.97
C TYR A 127 8.32 -5.07 5.26
N MET A 128 7.03 -5.10 4.96
CA MET A 128 6.18 -6.25 5.23
C MET A 128 6.24 -7.26 4.09
N ILE A 129 6.58 -8.50 4.43
CA ILE A 129 6.59 -9.63 3.49
C ILE A 129 5.50 -10.64 3.85
N ARG A 130 4.91 -11.22 2.83
CA ARG A 130 3.93 -12.28 2.93
C ARG A 130 4.12 -13.24 1.77
N ASP A 131 3.69 -14.49 1.96
CA ASP A 131 3.74 -15.51 0.90
C ASP A 131 3.09 -14.99 -0.39
N PRO A 132 3.80 -15.03 -1.53
CA PRO A 132 3.27 -14.63 -2.84
C PRO A 132 1.96 -15.33 -3.21
N LEU A 133 1.77 -16.59 -2.78
CA LEU A 133 0.51 -17.34 -2.96
C LEU A 133 -0.70 -16.68 -2.27
N ASN A 134 -0.45 -15.77 -1.34
CA ASN A 134 -1.48 -14.98 -0.68
C ASN A 134 -1.52 -13.53 -1.20
N VAL A 135 -0.36 -12.92 -1.45
CA VAL A 135 -0.27 -11.50 -1.86
C VAL A 135 -0.83 -11.30 -3.26
N ILE A 136 -0.41 -12.12 -4.20
CA ILE A 136 -0.80 -11.98 -5.61
C ILE A 136 -2.31 -12.12 -5.80
N PRO A 137 -2.96 -13.20 -5.36
CA PRO A 137 -4.41 -13.30 -5.53
C PRO A 137 -5.18 -12.26 -4.71
N SER A 138 -4.61 -11.79 -3.60
CA SER A 138 -5.19 -10.67 -2.84
C SER A 138 -5.19 -9.38 -3.65
N GLY A 139 -4.08 -9.05 -4.29
CA GLY A 139 -3.97 -7.87 -5.15
C GLY A 139 -4.89 -7.95 -6.38
N LEU A 140 -4.94 -9.11 -7.03
CA LEU A 140 -5.87 -9.37 -8.14
C LEU A 140 -7.32 -9.22 -7.70
N SER A 141 -7.69 -9.81 -6.55
CA SER A 141 -9.05 -9.74 -6.00
C SER A 141 -9.45 -8.30 -5.65
N LEU A 142 -8.52 -7.51 -5.11
CA LEU A 142 -8.78 -6.11 -4.76
C LEU A 142 -9.14 -5.31 -6.00
N VAL A 143 -8.30 -5.38 -7.03
CA VAL A 143 -8.47 -4.59 -8.26
C VAL A 143 -9.69 -5.06 -9.05
N THR A 144 -9.79 -6.37 -9.33
CA THR A 144 -10.93 -6.91 -10.09
C THR A 144 -12.24 -6.74 -9.34
N GLY A 145 -12.25 -6.81 -8.01
CA GLY A 145 -13.45 -6.60 -7.20
C GLY A 145 -13.97 -5.15 -7.26
N VAL A 146 -13.08 -4.16 -7.37
CA VAL A 146 -13.47 -2.77 -7.59
C VAL A 146 -14.02 -2.57 -8.99
N LEU A 147 -13.34 -3.12 -10.00
CA LEU A 147 -13.77 -3.03 -11.39
C LEU A 147 -15.11 -3.74 -11.61
N ASP A 148 -15.32 -4.87 -10.97
CA ASP A 148 -16.56 -5.61 -11.05
C ASP A 148 -17.75 -4.81 -10.50
N LYS A 149 -17.60 -4.24 -9.30
CA LYS A 149 -18.63 -3.39 -8.69
C LYS A 149 -19.02 -2.15 -9.51
N LYS A 150 -18.11 -1.67 -10.37
CA LYS A 150 -18.29 -0.43 -11.12
C LYS A 150 -18.61 -0.66 -12.59
N PHE A 151 -18.03 -1.68 -13.18
CA PHE A 151 -17.99 -1.88 -14.62
C PHE A 151 -18.34 -3.31 -15.03
N ASP A 152 -18.80 -4.12 -14.07
CA ASP A 152 -19.17 -5.53 -14.32
C ASP A 152 -18.01 -6.31 -15.02
N PHE A 153 -16.83 -6.26 -14.39
CA PHE A 153 -15.58 -6.81 -14.94
C PHE A 153 -15.73 -8.26 -15.42
N TRP A 154 -16.46 -9.08 -14.68
CA TRP A 154 -16.59 -10.50 -15.02
C TRP A 154 -17.49 -10.77 -16.22
N SER A 155 -18.28 -9.78 -16.67
CA SER A 155 -19.08 -9.86 -17.90
C SER A 155 -18.27 -9.58 -19.18
N LEU A 156 -17.04 -9.03 -19.05
CA LEU A 156 -16.18 -8.74 -20.19
C LEU A 156 -15.81 -10.02 -20.95
N GLU A 157 -15.44 -9.85 -22.23
CA GLU A 157 -14.93 -10.94 -23.07
C GLU A 157 -13.71 -11.62 -22.44
N SER A 158 -13.60 -12.95 -22.64
CA SER A 158 -12.56 -13.76 -22.00
C SER A 158 -11.14 -13.29 -22.29
N GLU A 159 -10.86 -12.86 -23.52
CA GLU A 159 -9.54 -12.36 -23.92
C GLU A 159 -9.20 -11.05 -23.20
N THR A 160 -10.15 -10.14 -23.09
CA THR A 160 -9.98 -8.87 -22.35
C THR A 160 -9.68 -9.11 -20.89
N LYS A 161 -10.44 -10.00 -20.23
CA LYS A 161 -10.20 -10.39 -18.83
C LYS A 161 -8.82 -11.02 -18.63
N LYS A 162 -8.48 -11.97 -19.51
CA LYS A 162 -7.19 -12.66 -19.46
C LYS A 162 -6.02 -11.68 -19.62
N LYS A 163 -6.10 -10.79 -20.62
CA LYS A 163 -5.10 -9.74 -20.85
C LYS A 163 -4.92 -8.87 -19.61
N PHE A 164 -6.02 -8.38 -19.03
CA PHE A 164 -5.99 -7.55 -17.82
C PHE A 164 -5.34 -8.29 -16.64
N ILE A 165 -5.82 -9.49 -16.33
CA ILE A 165 -5.32 -10.29 -15.21
C ILE A 165 -3.83 -10.61 -15.38
N THR A 166 -3.41 -11.03 -16.58
CA THR A 166 -1.99 -11.33 -16.86
C THR A 166 -1.11 -10.11 -16.64
N ARG A 167 -1.50 -8.95 -17.13
CA ARG A 167 -0.72 -7.71 -16.97
C ARG A 167 -0.64 -7.27 -15.52
N LEU A 168 -1.76 -7.32 -14.79
CA LEU A 168 -1.77 -6.98 -13.37
C LEU A 168 -0.94 -7.98 -12.54
N TYR A 169 -1.02 -9.27 -12.86
CA TYR A 169 -0.16 -10.30 -12.26
C TYR A 169 1.33 -9.99 -12.45
N LEU A 170 1.75 -9.71 -13.69
CA LEU A 170 3.14 -9.37 -14.00
C LEU A 170 3.61 -8.11 -13.25
N ALA A 171 2.75 -7.10 -13.12
CA ALA A 171 3.05 -5.90 -12.36
C ALA A 171 3.25 -6.18 -10.86
N LEU A 172 2.41 -7.02 -10.25
CA LEU A 172 2.55 -7.44 -8.86
C LEU A 172 3.84 -8.25 -8.64
N VAL A 173 4.16 -9.16 -9.56
CA VAL A 173 5.40 -9.94 -9.54
C VAL A 173 6.62 -9.03 -9.62
N GLU A 174 6.60 -8.03 -10.52
CA GLU A 174 7.71 -7.09 -10.66
C GLU A 174 7.96 -6.30 -9.36
N LEU A 175 6.92 -5.85 -8.67
CA LEU A 175 7.10 -5.18 -7.37
C LEU A 175 7.84 -6.05 -6.35
N LEU A 176 7.49 -7.33 -6.26
CA LEU A 176 8.15 -8.27 -5.36
C LEU A 176 9.59 -8.52 -5.78
N LYS A 177 9.83 -8.76 -7.07
CA LYS A 177 11.18 -8.98 -7.64
C LYS A 177 12.07 -7.76 -7.45
N ARG A 178 11.56 -6.54 -7.57
CA ARG A 178 12.33 -5.30 -7.38
C ARG A 178 12.95 -5.21 -6.01
N PHE A 179 12.15 -5.34 -4.97
CA PHE A 179 12.66 -5.29 -3.60
C PHE A 179 13.73 -6.38 -3.38
N HIS A 180 13.46 -7.61 -3.80
CA HIS A 180 14.40 -8.71 -3.66
C HIS A 180 15.72 -8.41 -4.37
N GLN A 181 15.68 -7.95 -5.63
CA GLN A 181 16.87 -7.61 -6.40
C GLN A 181 17.68 -6.47 -5.74
N ASP A 182 17.01 -5.44 -5.25
CA ASP A 182 17.69 -4.32 -4.58
C ASP A 182 18.32 -4.76 -3.25
N TRP A 183 17.65 -5.67 -2.53
CA TRP A 183 18.15 -6.26 -1.30
C TRP A 183 19.40 -7.14 -1.51
N VAL A 184 19.33 -8.09 -2.44
CA VAL A 184 20.45 -9.03 -2.67
C VAL A 184 21.66 -8.35 -3.33
N ASN A 185 21.43 -7.31 -4.12
CA ASN A 185 22.49 -6.52 -4.76
C ASN A 185 23.01 -5.37 -3.88
N ASN A 186 22.63 -5.32 -2.60
CA ASN A 186 23.06 -4.29 -1.63
C ASN A 186 22.81 -2.84 -2.11
N ARG A 187 21.70 -2.62 -2.82
CA ARG A 187 21.27 -1.28 -3.24
C ARG A 187 20.47 -0.56 -2.17
N ILE A 188 20.09 -1.28 -1.12
CA ILE A 188 19.32 -0.82 0.02
C ILE A 188 20.24 -0.79 1.25
N ASP A 189 20.19 0.29 2.01
CA ASP A 189 20.77 0.36 3.34
C ASP A 189 19.95 -0.52 4.30
N LYS A 190 20.44 -1.73 4.54
CA LYS A 190 19.75 -2.77 5.31
C LYS A 190 19.59 -2.42 6.79
N GLU A 191 20.48 -1.57 7.34
CA GLU A 191 20.40 -1.14 8.75
C GLU A 191 19.16 -0.26 9.00
N LYS A 192 18.60 0.32 7.93
CA LYS A 192 17.41 1.15 7.97
C LYS A 192 16.14 0.43 7.53
N VAL A 193 16.22 -0.87 7.30
CA VAL A 193 15.06 -1.67 6.87
C VAL A 193 14.86 -2.83 7.83
N MET A 194 13.72 -2.86 8.48
CA MET A 194 13.24 -4.01 9.25
C MET A 194 12.28 -4.82 8.39
N ILE A 195 12.63 -6.07 8.09
CA ILE A 195 11.74 -6.98 7.38
C ILE A 195 10.78 -7.61 8.38
N ILE A 196 9.49 -7.45 8.13
CA ILE A 196 8.41 -7.99 8.96
C ILE A 196 7.67 -9.08 8.20
N ARG A 197 7.70 -10.28 8.72
CA ARG A 197 6.92 -11.39 8.19
C ARG A 197 5.47 -11.30 8.69
N PHE A 198 4.54 -11.41 7.77
CA PHE A 198 3.10 -11.33 8.09
C PHE A 198 2.66 -12.41 9.08
N ASP A 199 3.13 -13.65 8.92
CA ASP A 199 2.83 -14.77 9.82
C ASP A 199 3.38 -14.51 11.23
N PHE A 200 4.57 -13.95 11.35
CA PHE A 200 5.14 -13.55 12.65
C PHE A 200 4.32 -12.43 13.29
N MET A 201 3.93 -11.42 12.53
CA MET A 201 3.07 -10.34 13.01
C MET A 201 1.73 -10.86 13.53
N MET A 202 1.14 -11.85 12.86
CA MET A 202 -0.15 -12.41 13.27
C MET A 202 -0.05 -13.23 14.56
N ASN A 203 1.07 -13.89 14.80
CA ASN A 203 1.23 -14.83 15.91
C ASN A 203 1.97 -14.24 17.12
N ASN A 204 2.80 -13.19 16.91
CA ASN A 204 3.70 -12.63 17.93
C ASN A 204 3.65 -11.10 17.93
N PHE A 205 2.44 -10.54 17.92
CA PHE A 205 2.24 -9.10 17.72
C PHE A 205 2.94 -8.24 18.77
N GLU A 206 2.81 -8.58 20.07
CA GLU A 206 3.40 -7.81 21.16
C GLU A 206 4.93 -7.80 21.06
N SER A 207 5.56 -8.97 20.84
CA SER A 207 7.01 -9.08 20.66
C SER A 207 7.49 -8.28 19.44
N LEU A 208 6.75 -8.35 18.33
CA LEU A 208 7.05 -7.56 17.15
C LEU A 208 6.98 -6.06 17.42
N MET A 209 6.00 -5.62 18.23
CA MET A 209 5.89 -4.20 18.56
C MET A 209 7.06 -3.72 19.44
N ASP A 210 7.57 -4.56 20.33
CA ASP A 210 8.79 -4.25 21.07
C ASP A 210 9.99 -4.07 20.14
N ASP A 211 10.17 -4.99 19.19
CA ASP A 211 11.25 -4.91 18.19
C ASP A 211 11.11 -3.64 17.31
N ILE A 212 9.89 -3.28 16.90
CA ILE A 212 9.61 -2.07 16.12
C ILE A 212 9.92 -0.81 16.93
N ILE A 213 9.51 -0.75 18.19
CA ILE A 213 9.77 0.37 19.09
C ILE A 213 11.27 0.60 19.23
N ASP A 214 12.04 -0.45 19.43
CA ASP A 214 13.49 -0.39 19.58
C ASP A 214 14.15 -0.01 18.24
N PHE A 215 13.74 -0.62 17.12
CA PHE A 215 14.24 -0.27 15.80
C PHE A 215 13.97 1.20 15.44
N LEU A 216 12.79 1.72 15.74
CA LEU A 216 12.41 3.10 15.46
C LEU A 216 12.91 4.11 16.51
N ASN A 217 13.51 3.62 17.60
CA ASN A 217 13.91 4.42 18.75
C ASN A 217 12.76 5.29 19.27
N ILE A 218 11.63 4.65 19.56
CA ILE A 218 10.42 5.30 20.10
C ILE A 218 10.45 5.20 21.61
N GLN A 219 10.19 6.31 22.29
CA GLN A 219 10.05 6.30 23.73
C GLN A 219 8.77 5.56 24.15
N ARG A 220 8.91 4.53 24.98
CA ARG A 220 7.77 3.81 25.56
C ARG A 220 7.04 4.70 26.55
N ASN A 221 5.72 4.68 26.50
CA ASN A 221 4.86 5.28 27.51
C ASN A 221 3.62 4.40 27.74
N ASP A 222 2.92 4.64 28.84
CA ASP A 222 1.78 3.81 29.27
C ASP A 222 0.65 3.77 28.23
N GLN A 223 0.42 4.87 27.51
CA GLN A 223 -0.61 4.91 26.47
C GLN A 223 -0.26 4.01 25.31
N LEU A 224 0.97 4.08 24.81
CA LEU A 224 1.45 3.21 23.74
C LEU A 224 1.34 1.73 24.11
N LEU A 225 1.74 1.36 25.33
CA LEU A 225 1.65 -0.02 25.79
C LEU A 225 0.19 -0.51 25.86
N LYS A 226 -0.72 0.32 26.35
CA LYS A 226 -2.16 0.02 26.36
C LYS A 226 -2.73 -0.16 24.94
N ASP A 227 -2.33 0.71 24.01
CA ASP A 227 -2.79 0.64 22.62
C ASP A 227 -2.27 -0.63 21.92
N ILE A 228 -1.04 -1.02 22.19
CA ILE A 228 -0.47 -2.29 21.70
C ILE A 228 -1.25 -3.48 22.24
N GLN A 229 -1.49 -3.53 23.54
CA GLN A 229 -2.24 -4.61 24.17
C GLN A 229 -3.67 -4.71 23.62
N TYR A 230 -4.36 -3.58 23.53
CA TYR A 230 -5.70 -3.53 22.93
C TYR A 230 -5.72 -4.04 21.48
N THR A 231 -4.73 -3.63 20.68
CA THR A 231 -4.62 -4.05 19.29
C THR A 231 -4.32 -5.54 19.18
N ALA A 232 -3.44 -6.06 20.02
CA ALA A 232 -3.13 -7.48 20.09
C ALA A 232 -4.36 -8.34 20.42
N GLU A 233 -5.16 -7.91 21.41
CA GLU A 233 -6.40 -8.61 21.77
C GLU A 233 -7.41 -8.63 20.62
N LYS A 234 -7.54 -7.51 19.91
CA LYS A 234 -8.40 -7.40 18.74
C LYS A 234 -7.91 -8.29 17.59
N GLN A 235 -6.61 -8.33 17.36
CA GLN A 235 -5.99 -9.14 16.32
C GLN A 235 -6.15 -10.65 16.58
N ARG A 236 -5.99 -11.09 17.83
CA ARG A 236 -6.23 -12.51 18.21
C ARG A 236 -7.65 -12.99 17.93
N LYS A 237 -8.62 -12.09 17.96
CA LYS A 237 -10.03 -12.39 17.65
C LYS A 237 -10.35 -12.33 16.16
N TYR A 238 -9.44 -11.78 15.36
CA TYR A 238 -9.67 -11.61 13.94
C TYR A 238 -9.37 -12.90 13.18
N GLN A 239 -10.36 -13.38 12.45
CA GLN A 239 -10.20 -14.46 11.49
C GLN A 239 -10.50 -13.91 10.09
N SER A 240 -9.53 -14.04 9.18
CA SER A 240 -9.75 -13.67 7.79
C SER A 240 -10.69 -14.67 7.12
N GLY A 241 -11.84 -14.22 6.66
CA GLY A 241 -12.77 -15.02 5.84
C GLY A 241 -12.37 -15.16 4.38
N HIS A 242 -11.27 -14.52 3.95
CA HIS A 242 -10.86 -14.52 2.55
C HIS A 242 -10.19 -15.84 2.15
N LYS A 243 -10.83 -16.56 1.25
CA LYS A 243 -10.21 -17.65 0.49
C LYS A 243 -9.83 -17.07 -0.88
N TYR A 244 -8.56 -17.16 -1.20
CA TYR A 244 -8.06 -16.76 -2.50
C TYR A 244 -8.15 -17.93 -3.46
N ASP A 245 -8.85 -17.72 -4.56
CA ASP A 245 -9.05 -18.68 -5.61
C ASP A 245 -8.17 -18.29 -6.81
N LEU A 246 -7.08 -19.00 -7.01
CA LEU A 246 -6.17 -18.77 -8.13
C LEU A 246 -6.80 -19.19 -9.46
N GLU A 247 -7.64 -20.22 -9.47
CA GLU A 247 -8.29 -20.73 -10.68
C GLU A 247 -9.22 -19.67 -11.29
N LYS A 248 -9.86 -18.86 -10.42
CA LYS A 248 -10.67 -17.70 -10.86
C LYS A 248 -9.90 -16.75 -11.75
N PHE A 249 -8.58 -16.64 -11.52
CA PHE A 249 -7.68 -15.76 -12.29
C PHE A 249 -6.93 -16.50 -13.40
N GLY A 250 -7.20 -17.79 -13.59
CA GLY A 250 -6.49 -18.64 -14.56
C GLY A 250 -5.01 -18.84 -14.20
N LEU A 251 -4.67 -18.79 -12.91
CA LEU A 251 -3.32 -18.95 -12.37
C LEU A 251 -3.20 -20.26 -11.61
N SER A 252 -2.00 -20.83 -11.63
CA SER A 252 -1.62 -21.99 -10.82
C SER A 252 -0.59 -21.63 -9.76
N GLU A 253 -0.50 -22.42 -8.70
CA GLU A 253 0.56 -22.27 -7.69
C GLU A 253 1.97 -22.35 -8.31
N ASN A 254 2.15 -23.23 -9.31
CA ASN A 254 3.45 -23.42 -9.95
C ASN A 254 3.93 -22.16 -10.69
N GLU A 255 3.01 -21.42 -11.32
CA GLU A 255 3.33 -20.15 -11.98
C GLU A 255 3.77 -19.08 -10.98
N ILE A 256 3.22 -19.08 -9.77
CA ILE A 256 3.59 -18.11 -8.73
C ILE A 256 4.92 -18.48 -8.07
N LYS A 257 5.23 -19.79 -7.97
CA LYS A 257 6.46 -20.29 -7.34
C LYS A 257 7.68 -20.28 -8.27
N SER A 258 7.48 -20.14 -9.58
CA SER A 258 8.55 -20.04 -10.59
C SER A 258 9.14 -18.63 -10.67
#